data_abec8f56868626f7d0cf2c6940397939
#
_entry.id   abec8f56868626f7d0cf2c6940397939
#
_cell.length_a   1.000
_cell.length_b   1.000
_cell.length_c   1.000
_cell.angle_alpha   90.00
_cell.angle_beta   90.00
_cell.angle_gamma   90.00
#
_symmetry.space_group_name_H-M   'P 1'
#
loop_
_entity.id
_entity.type
_entity.pdbx_description
1 polymer ?
#
loop_
_entity_poly.entity_id
_entity_poly.type
_entity_poly.pdbx_seq_one_letter_code
_entity_poly.pdbx_strand_id
1 'polypeptide(L)'
;MKDLFKNISIPEIITGMESKFYPIFNRYNITGNLNITLFNFNFNENESIENSFFYNKIYGDSEYIVPASILKLFSVNYFLNIIESNNLVDKKITVGDEIRKTYINPGLHRVGLKKGQSYSPLELVELSLVPSAGDAVYTLSRVVYNILKNNPWNDFSWLKSKADWIEMIQFICSKIRDYYRTTLNLDLNLFDPTGIQRDLIQVKDIGTLVSSLINNNSKILNIVAKSQTTKINGRTYNSTNAFVRKDKPYFYHPKIIGLKTGSLSGWKNLLLLYKLKPINYIAILVAGCENHSDTKKISSLIIKELDNKLFNISF
;
A
#
# COMPACT_ATOMS: atom_id res chain seq x y z
N MET A 1 -5.67 -5.27 -33.89
CA MET A 1 -5.93 -4.70 -32.54
C MET A 1 -4.77 -4.82 -31.53
N LYS A 2 -3.74 -5.69 -31.77
CA LYS A 2 -2.54 -5.81 -30.91
C LYS A 2 -1.56 -4.62 -31.01
N ASP A 3 -1.58 -3.86 -32.11
CA ASP A 3 -0.55 -2.84 -32.37
C ASP A 3 -0.94 -1.40 -31.96
N LEU A 4 -2.21 -1.12 -31.70
CA LEU A 4 -2.68 0.24 -31.39
C LEU A 4 -2.17 0.78 -30.04
N PHE A 5 -1.73 -0.07 -29.11
CA PHE A 5 -1.25 0.32 -27.79
C PHE A 5 0.27 0.34 -27.63
N LYS A 6 1.02 -0.18 -28.59
CA LYS A 6 2.48 -0.01 -28.63
C LYS A 6 2.89 1.45 -28.85
N ASN A 7 2.01 2.28 -29.40
CA ASN A 7 2.32 3.64 -29.85
C ASN A 7 1.79 4.75 -28.94
N ILE A 8 1.08 4.45 -27.82
CA ILE A 8 0.75 5.51 -26.86
C ILE A 8 1.93 5.62 -25.91
N SER A 9 2.83 6.52 -26.23
CA SER A 9 3.86 6.86 -25.26
C SER A 9 3.19 7.57 -24.08
N ILE A 10 3.43 7.08 -22.88
CA ILE A 10 3.03 7.78 -21.63
C ILE A 10 3.50 9.24 -21.63
N PRO A 11 4.67 9.61 -22.20
CA PRO A 11 5.01 10.99 -22.44
C PRO A 11 3.89 11.83 -23.08
N GLU A 12 3.18 11.31 -24.09
CA GLU A 12 2.08 12.06 -24.75
C GLU A 12 0.84 12.20 -23.85
N ILE A 13 0.57 11.19 -23.01
CA ILE A 13 -0.48 11.27 -21.98
C ILE A 13 -0.11 12.37 -20.97
N ILE A 14 1.13 12.44 -20.55
CA ILE A 14 1.62 13.34 -19.52
C ILE A 14 1.75 14.77 -20.03
N THR A 15 2.32 14.99 -21.21
CA THR A 15 2.51 16.36 -21.78
C THR A 15 1.19 17.11 -21.89
N GLY A 16 0.09 16.43 -22.23
CA GLY A 16 -1.24 17.05 -22.20
C GLY A 16 -1.82 17.24 -20.78
N MET A 17 -1.30 16.52 -19.78
CA MET A 17 -1.74 16.61 -18.39
C MET A 17 -1.09 17.77 -17.64
N GLU A 18 0.20 18.00 -17.80
CA GLU A 18 0.96 19.04 -17.07
C GLU A 18 0.31 20.42 -17.21
N SER A 19 -0.03 20.84 -18.44
CA SER A 19 -0.65 22.12 -18.69
C SER A 19 -2.05 22.27 -18.05
N LYS A 20 -2.81 21.18 -17.91
CA LYS A 20 -4.13 21.18 -17.29
C LYS A 20 -4.07 21.14 -15.76
N PHE A 21 -3.02 20.56 -15.19
CA PHE A 21 -2.84 20.45 -13.74
C PHE A 21 -2.22 21.69 -13.11
N TYR A 22 -1.41 22.45 -13.84
CA TYR A 22 -0.77 23.65 -13.33
C TYR A 22 -1.77 24.65 -12.68
N PRO A 23 -2.94 24.95 -13.28
CA PRO A 23 -3.94 25.82 -12.65
C PRO A 23 -4.54 25.21 -11.37
N ILE A 24 -4.58 23.88 -11.28
CA ILE A 24 -5.10 23.17 -10.11
C ILE A 24 -4.10 23.25 -8.97
N PHE A 25 -2.82 23.02 -9.25
CA PHE A 25 -1.75 23.12 -8.26
C PHE A 25 -1.62 24.54 -7.70
N ASN A 26 -1.68 25.55 -8.56
CA ASN A 26 -1.69 26.95 -8.13
C ASN A 26 -2.92 27.31 -7.29
N ARG A 27 -4.09 26.74 -7.61
CA ARG A 27 -5.34 27.01 -6.88
C ARG A 27 -5.33 26.39 -5.49
N TYR A 28 -4.68 25.20 -5.33
CA TYR A 28 -4.64 24.48 -4.07
C TYR A 28 -3.46 24.87 -3.19
N ASN A 29 -2.60 25.80 -3.64
CA ASN A 29 -1.42 26.26 -2.91
C ASN A 29 -0.59 25.08 -2.37
N ILE A 30 -0.38 24.05 -3.21
CA ILE A 30 0.28 22.81 -2.82
C ILE A 30 1.78 23.10 -2.77
N THR A 31 2.31 23.30 -1.58
CA THR A 31 3.71 23.61 -1.35
C THR A 31 4.60 22.36 -1.35
N GLY A 32 5.71 22.44 -2.09
CA GLY A 32 7.00 21.73 -1.93
C GLY A 32 7.07 20.20 -1.79
N ASN A 33 6.06 19.52 -1.26
CA ASN A 33 6.12 18.10 -0.92
C ASN A 33 5.24 17.20 -1.79
N LEU A 34 4.45 17.78 -2.70
CA LEU A 34 3.58 17.02 -3.58
C LEU A 34 4.41 16.25 -4.59
N ASN A 35 4.15 14.96 -4.68
CA ASN A 35 4.68 14.08 -5.71
C ASN A 35 3.51 13.40 -6.42
N ILE A 36 3.46 13.49 -7.75
CA ILE A 36 2.51 12.78 -8.58
C ILE A 36 3.30 11.96 -9.59
N THR A 37 3.15 10.64 -9.51
CA THR A 37 3.87 9.70 -10.37
C THR A 37 2.91 8.66 -10.93
N LEU A 38 3.04 8.38 -12.22
CA LEU A 38 2.38 7.27 -12.89
C LEU A 38 3.40 6.17 -13.18
N PHE A 39 3.04 4.94 -12.85
CA PHE A 39 3.79 3.74 -13.20
C PHE A 39 2.98 2.94 -14.20
N ASN A 40 3.54 2.69 -15.38
CA ASN A 40 2.91 1.86 -16.41
C ASN A 40 3.50 0.48 -16.38
N PHE A 41 2.65 -0.52 -16.15
CA PHE A 41 3.01 -1.93 -16.12
C PHE A 41 2.51 -2.59 -17.40
N ASN A 42 3.47 -3.04 -18.23
CA ASN A 42 3.19 -3.81 -19.42
C ASN A 42 3.93 -5.15 -19.28
N PHE A 43 3.19 -6.19 -18.89
CA PHE A 43 3.78 -7.49 -18.65
C PHE A 43 3.93 -8.25 -19.98
N ASN A 44 5.16 -8.36 -20.46
CA ASN A 44 5.54 -9.34 -21.48
C ASN A 44 6.10 -10.58 -20.75
N GLU A 45 5.75 -11.76 -21.20
CA GLU A 45 6.09 -13.04 -20.56
C GLU A 45 7.60 -13.28 -20.31
N ASN A 46 8.48 -12.44 -20.90
CA ASN A 46 9.94 -12.62 -20.89
C ASN A 46 10.73 -11.48 -20.22
N GLU A 47 10.07 -10.51 -19.56
CA GLU A 47 10.79 -9.38 -18.95
C GLU A 47 10.96 -9.56 -17.42
N SER A 48 12.12 -9.16 -16.90
CA SER A 48 12.37 -9.12 -15.46
C SER A 48 11.46 -8.07 -14.80
N ILE A 49 11.15 -8.25 -13.50
CA ILE A 49 10.32 -7.32 -12.72
C ILE A 49 10.86 -5.89 -12.77
N GLU A 50 12.19 -5.71 -12.79
CA GLU A 50 12.84 -4.40 -12.83
C GLU A 50 12.60 -3.66 -14.15
N ASN A 51 12.38 -4.36 -15.25
CA ASN A 51 12.13 -3.81 -16.58
C ASN A 51 10.64 -3.81 -16.95
N SER A 52 9.76 -4.26 -16.04
CA SER A 52 8.34 -4.45 -16.32
C SER A 52 7.52 -3.17 -16.20
N PHE A 53 8.12 -2.05 -15.79
CA PHE A 53 7.40 -0.78 -15.71
C PHE A 53 8.24 0.42 -16.08
N PHE A 54 7.55 1.44 -16.61
CA PHE A 54 8.08 2.78 -16.79
C PHE A 54 7.35 3.71 -15.83
N TYR A 55 8.07 4.67 -15.22
CA TYR A 55 7.43 5.67 -14.40
C TYR A 55 7.73 7.08 -14.91
N ASN A 56 6.72 7.94 -14.80
CA ASN A 56 6.83 9.32 -15.17
C ASN A 56 6.34 10.20 -14.01
N LYS A 57 7.19 11.10 -13.54
CA LYS A 57 6.79 12.14 -12.61
C LYS A 57 5.95 13.17 -13.38
N ILE A 58 4.72 13.40 -12.90
CA ILE A 58 3.87 14.49 -13.41
C ILE A 58 4.18 15.78 -12.65
N TYR A 59 4.52 15.65 -11.35
CA TYR A 59 4.78 16.80 -10.50
C TYR A 59 5.69 16.41 -9.33
N GLY A 60 6.53 17.38 -8.89
CA GLY A 60 7.43 17.25 -7.76
C GLY A 60 8.79 16.67 -8.12
N ASP A 61 9.85 17.27 -7.55
CA ASP A 61 11.25 16.90 -7.86
C ASP A 61 11.81 15.82 -6.92
N SER A 62 11.16 15.58 -5.78
CA SER A 62 11.66 14.64 -4.79
C SER A 62 11.64 13.22 -5.31
N GLU A 63 12.77 12.53 -5.18
CA GLU A 63 12.87 11.08 -5.42
C GLU A 63 12.35 10.28 -4.24
N TYR A 64 12.21 10.89 -3.08
CA TYR A 64 11.77 10.28 -1.83
C TYR A 64 10.44 10.86 -1.38
N ILE A 65 9.62 10.03 -0.80
CA ILE A 65 8.38 10.41 -0.14
C ILE A 65 8.31 9.83 1.27
N VAL A 66 7.49 10.44 2.13
CA VAL A 66 7.07 9.84 3.39
C VAL A 66 5.85 8.96 3.11
N PRO A 67 6.00 7.64 3.01
CA PRO A 67 4.93 6.76 2.52
C PRO A 67 3.77 6.60 3.49
N ALA A 68 3.99 6.82 4.77
CA ALA A 68 3.03 6.52 5.83
C ALA A 68 2.50 5.08 5.69
N SER A 69 1.20 4.87 5.86
CA SER A 69 0.59 3.52 5.77
C SER A 69 0.69 2.84 4.39
N ILE A 70 1.27 3.45 3.35
CA ILE A 70 1.63 2.73 2.11
C ILE A 70 2.65 1.63 2.43
N LEU A 71 3.54 1.85 3.42
CA LEU A 71 4.50 0.83 3.89
C LEU A 71 3.86 -0.49 4.34
N LYS A 72 2.60 -0.47 4.76
CA LYS A 72 1.89 -1.72 5.12
C LYS A 72 1.79 -2.70 3.94
N LEU A 73 1.84 -2.24 2.69
CA LEU A 73 1.89 -3.15 1.54
C LEU A 73 3.16 -4.00 1.55
N PHE A 74 4.31 -3.38 1.88
CA PHE A 74 5.58 -4.09 2.02
C PHE A 74 5.54 -5.05 3.20
N SER A 75 5.20 -4.55 4.39
CA SER A 75 5.23 -5.33 5.63
C SER A 75 4.28 -6.51 5.59
N VAL A 76 3.03 -6.29 5.16
CA VAL A 76 2.00 -7.33 5.14
C VAL A 76 2.27 -8.36 4.05
N ASN A 77 2.81 -7.96 2.90
CA ASN A 77 3.24 -8.89 1.87
C ASN A 77 4.34 -9.84 2.40
N TYR A 78 5.35 -9.28 3.07
CA TYR A 78 6.39 -10.07 3.71
C TYR A 78 5.83 -11.02 4.78
N PHE A 79 4.94 -10.53 5.65
CA PHE A 79 4.33 -11.35 6.70
C PHE A 79 3.52 -12.51 6.13
N LEU A 80 2.74 -12.25 5.08
CA LEU A 80 1.95 -13.30 4.44
C LEU A 80 2.85 -14.38 3.86
N ASN A 81 3.95 -14.01 3.19
CA ASN A 81 4.91 -14.97 2.65
C ASN A 81 5.52 -15.87 3.75
N ILE A 82 5.92 -15.30 4.89
CA ILE A 82 6.46 -16.08 6.02
C ILE A 82 5.39 -17.04 6.60
N ILE A 83 4.16 -16.54 6.76
CA ILE A 83 3.04 -17.34 7.32
C ILE A 83 2.68 -18.50 6.37
N GLU A 84 2.64 -18.25 5.06
CA GLU A 84 2.36 -19.25 4.04
C GLU A 84 3.47 -20.32 3.98
N SER A 85 4.73 -19.89 3.98
CA SER A 85 5.90 -20.80 3.96
C SER A 85 5.97 -21.72 5.20
N ASN A 86 5.32 -21.32 6.30
CA ASN A 86 5.25 -22.13 7.53
C ASN A 86 3.91 -22.86 7.73
N ASN A 87 3.05 -22.91 6.70
CA ASN A 87 1.75 -23.58 6.71
C ASN A 87 0.81 -23.10 7.84
N LEU A 88 0.82 -21.80 8.17
CA LEU A 88 0.04 -21.23 9.25
C LEU A 88 -1.22 -20.46 8.78
N VAL A 89 -1.55 -20.49 7.49
CA VAL A 89 -2.67 -19.71 6.91
C VAL A 89 -4.01 -20.04 7.55
N ASP A 90 -4.23 -21.32 7.91
CA ASP A 90 -5.47 -21.81 8.50
C ASP A 90 -5.45 -21.82 10.05
N LYS A 91 -4.38 -21.33 10.65
CA LYS A 91 -4.26 -21.29 12.12
C LYS A 91 -4.91 -20.04 12.69
N LYS A 92 -5.36 -20.12 13.96
CA LYS A 92 -5.91 -18.97 14.68
C LYS A 92 -4.83 -18.28 15.50
N ILE A 93 -4.59 -17.00 15.20
CA ILE A 93 -3.67 -16.13 15.91
C ILE A 93 -4.41 -15.47 17.08
N THR A 94 -3.92 -15.66 18.29
CA THR A 94 -4.42 -14.96 19.48
C THR A 94 -3.69 -13.63 19.64
N VAL A 95 -4.42 -12.55 19.81
CA VAL A 95 -3.88 -11.20 20.07
C VAL A 95 -3.26 -11.17 21.47
N GLY A 96 -2.03 -10.71 21.57
CA GLY A 96 -1.27 -10.63 22.81
C GLY A 96 -1.12 -9.19 23.32
N ASP A 97 0.02 -8.93 23.96
CA ASP A 97 0.36 -7.63 24.55
C ASP A 97 0.99 -6.66 23.54
N GLU A 98 1.25 -7.10 22.32
CA GLU A 98 1.82 -6.28 21.23
C GLU A 98 0.96 -5.04 20.89
N ILE A 99 -0.33 -5.06 21.27
CA ILE A 99 -1.27 -3.97 21.03
C ILE A 99 -1.49 -3.05 22.24
N ARG A 100 -0.68 -3.16 23.30
CA ARG A 100 -0.80 -2.28 24.48
C ARG A 100 -0.72 -0.81 24.09
N LYS A 101 -1.65 0.00 24.59
CA LYS A 101 -1.69 1.45 24.31
C LYS A 101 -0.42 2.19 24.70
N THR A 102 0.30 1.70 25.72
CA THR A 102 1.56 2.29 26.20
C THR A 102 2.76 1.99 25.29
N TYR A 103 2.65 1.00 24.40
CA TYR A 103 3.73 0.62 23.48
C TYR A 103 3.58 1.32 22.13
N ILE A 104 2.35 1.44 21.64
CA ILE A 104 2.05 1.92 20.30
C ILE A 104 1.83 3.42 20.24
N ASN A 105 2.19 4.03 19.09
CA ASN A 105 2.00 5.46 18.86
C ASN A 105 0.50 5.83 18.93
N PRO A 106 0.10 6.88 19.70
CA PRO A 106 -1.29 7.32 19.80
C PRO A 106 -1.94 7.70 18.46
N GLY A 107 -1.15 8.21 17.50
CA GLY A 107 -1.61 8.58 16.16
C GLY A 107 -1.86 7.40 15.21
N LEU A 108 -1.54 6.18 15.63
CA LEU A 108 -1.74 4.99 14.82
C LEU A 108 -3.24 4.68 14.65
N HIS A 109 -3.68 4.52 13.40
CA HIS A 109 -5.04 4.03 13.15
C HIS A 109 -5.20 2.57 13.61
N ARG A 110 -6.28 2.29 14.35
CA ARG A 110 -6.57 0.98 14.95
C ARG A 110 -8.04 0.61 14.78
N VAL A 111 -8.32 -0.67 14.66
CA VAL A 111 -9.70 -1.21 14.68
C VAL A 111 -10.11 -1.65 16.08
N GLY A 112 -9.18 -1.59 17.05
CA GLY A 112 -9.44 -1.90 18.45
C GLY A 112 -9.42 -3.40 18.75
N LEU A 113 -8.41 -4.11 18.25
CA LEU A 113 -8.16 -5.50 18.64
C LEU A 113 -7.99 -5.59 20.15
N LYS A 114 -8.47 -6.71 20.75
CA LYS A 114 -8.38 -6.92 22.19
C LYS A 114 -7.53 -8.17 22.48
N LYS A 115 -6.67 -8.08 23.50
CA LYS A 115 -5.91 -9.24 24.00
C LYS A 115 -6.85 -10.43 24.25
N GLY A 116 -6.43 -11.61 23.82
CA GLY A 116 -7.18 -12.85 23.93
C GLY A 116 -8.16 -13.12 22.78
N GLN A 117 -8.47 -12.14 21.94
CA GLN A 117 -9.26 -12.39 20.72
C GLN A 117 -8.41 -13.16 19.69
N SER A 118 -9.08 -14.01 18.90
CA SER A 118 -8.42 -14.83 17.88
C SER A 118 -8.91 -14.47 16.48
N TYR A 119 -7.97 -14.45 15.53
CA TYR A 119 -8.18 -14.13 14.13
C TYR A 119 -7.40 -15.09 13.23
N SER A 120 -7.87 -15.36 12.03
CA SER A 120 -7.02 -16.00 11.03
C SER A 120 -5.95 -15.00 10.52
N PRO A 121 -4.82 -15.48 9.98
CA PRO A 121 -3.83 -14.62 9.34
C PRO A 121 -4.44 -13.74 8.25
N LEU A 122 -5.31 -14.27 7.42
CA LEU A 122 -5.97 -13.52 6.34
C LEU A 122 -6.93 -12.44 6.88
N GLU A 123 -7.62 -12.67 8.00
CA GLU A 123 -8.41 -11.63 8.67
C GLU A 123 -7.53 -10.47 9.15
N LEU A 124 -6.34 -10.76 9.72
CA LEU A 124 -5.39 -9.73 10.13
C LEU A 124 -4.78 -8.99 8.94
N VAL A 125 -4.47 -9.68 7.85
CA VAL A 125 -4.03 -9.05 6.58
C VAL A 125 -5.12 -8.13 6.05
N GLU A 126 -6.37 -8.57 6.02
CA GLU A 126 -7.50 -7.78 5.57
C GLU A 126 -7.72 -6.54 6.44
N LEU A 127 -7.66 -6.67 7.78
CA LEU A 127 -7.71 -5.54 8.71
C LEU A 127 -6.53 -4.56 8.52
N SER A 128 -5.35 -5.07 8.24
CA SER A 128 -4.15 -4.25 8.00
C SER A 128 -4.25 -3.40 6.74
N LEU A 129 -4.86 -3.92 5.68
CA LEU A 129 -4.85 -3.30 4.36
C LEU A 129 -6.14 -2.52 4.06
N VAL A 130 -7.33 -3.06 4.35
CA VAL A 130 -8.62 -2.45 4.02
C VAL A 130 -8.91 -1.24 4.91
N PRO A 131 -9.09 -1.37 6.25
CA PRO A 131 -9.24 -0.21 7.14
C PRO A 131 -7.90 0.40 7.56
N SER A 132 -6.76 -0.17 7.14
CA SER A 132 -5.43 0.33 7.51
C SER A 132 -5.06 0.17 9.00
N ALA A 133 -5.54 -0.90 9.66
CA ALA A 133 -5.35 -1.13 11.08
C ALA A 133 -3.89 -1.47 11.45
N GLY A 134 -3.26 -0.63 12.27
CA GLY A 134 -1.88 -0.85 12.72
C GLY A 134 -1.78 -1.89 13.84
N ASP A 135 -2.81 -2.03 14.67
CA ASP A 135 -2.87 -3.09 15.69
C ASP A 135 -2.86 -4.49 15.04
N ALA A 136 -3.51 -4.68 13.90
CA ALA A 136 -3.41 -5.92 13.13
C ALA A 136 -2.00 -6.16 12.57
N VAL A 137 -1.31 -5.10 12.10
CA VAL A 137 0.08 -5.19 11.65
C VAL A 137 1.01 -5.63 12.80
N TYR A 138 0.86 -5.07 13.99
CA TYR A 138 1.70 -5.47 15.13
C TYR A 138 1.42 -6.91 15.58
N THR A 139 0.17 -7.38 15.50
CA THR A 139 -0.16 -8.78 15.79
C THR A 139 0.52 -9.73 14.78
N LEU A 140 0.49 -9.39 13.49
CA LEU A 140 1.25 -10.14 12.46
C LEU A 140 2.76 -10.07 12.71
N SER A 141 3.29 -8.90 13.10
CA SER A 141 4.72 -8.72 13.41
C SER A 141 5.18 -9.66 14.53
N ARG A 142 4.39 -9.79 15.61
CA ARG A 142 4.71 -10.71 16.70
C ARG A 142 4.73 -12.17 16.24
N VAL A 143 3.75 -12.59 15.46
CA VAL A 143 3.71 -13.95 14.92
C VAL A 143 4.95 -14.26 14.09
N VAL A 144 5.29 -13.33 13.16
CA VAL A 144 6.46 -13.50 12.30
C VAL A 144 7.77 -13.45 13.11
N TYR A 145 7.86 -12.59 14.13
CA TYR A 145 8.99 -12.57 15.06
C TYR A 145 9.20 -13.93 15.72
N ASN A 146 8.12 -14.51 16.25
CA ASN A 146 8.17 -15.83 16.88
C ASN A 146 8.64 -16.92 15.91
N ILE A 147 8.08 -16.96 14.69
CA ILE A 147 8.49 -17.94 13.68
C ILE A 147 10.00 -17.82 13.40
N LEU A 148 10.50 -16.60 13.17
CA LEU A 148 11.90 -16.34 12.83
C LEU A 148 12.87 -16.56 14.00
N LYS A 149 12.39 -16.52 15.23
CA LYS A 149 13.14 -16.83 16.46
C LYS A 149 13.00 -18.27 16.91
N ASN A 150 12.30 -19.12 16.13
CA ASN A 150 11.97 -20.51 16.50
C ASN A 150 11.18 -20.64 17.81
N ASN A 151 10.42 -19.62 18.18
CA ASN A 151 9.49 -19.64 19.29
C ASN A 151 8.14 -20.24 18.84
N PRO A 152 7.30 -20.73 19.76
CA PRO A 152 5.91 -21.06 19.41
C PRO A 152 5.22 -19.86 18.78
N TRP A 153 4.73 -20.01 17.54
CA TRP A 153 4.27 -18.90 16.70
C TRP A 153 3.18 -18.02 17.36
N ASN A 154 2.39 -18.56 18.27
CA ASN A 154 1.31 -17.85 18.97
C ASN A 154 1.69 -17.41 20.39
N ASP A 155 2.93 -17.62 20.82
CA ASP A 155 3.41 -17.19 22.13
C ASP A 155 3.57 -15.66 22.20
N PHE A 156 3.18 -15.09 23.33
CA PHE A 156 3.39 -13.68 23.69
C PHE A 156 3.83 -13.51 25.16
N SER A 157 4.17 -14.60 25.85
CA SER A 157 4.58 -14.60 27.26
C SER A 157 5.88 -13.84 27.50
N TRP A 158 6.75 -13.77 26.48
CA TRP A 158 8.01 -13.08 26.51
C TRP A 158 7.86 -11.55 26.41
N LEU A 159 6.73 -11.04 25.83
CA LEU A 159 6.50 -9.61 25.59
C LEU A 159 5.98 -8.93 26.88
N LYS A 160 6.88 -8.66 27.81
CA LYS A 160 6.57 -8.13 29.14
C LYS A 160 6.73 -6.63 29.27
N SER A 161 7.60 -6.05 28.46
CA SER A 161 8.00 -4.64 28.57
C SER A 161 7.91 -3.91 27.22
N LYS A 162 8.03 -2.56 27.28
CA LYS A 162 8.17 -1.74 26.08
C LYS A 162 9.51 -1.99 25.39
N ALA A 163 10.55 -2.40 26.13
CA ALA A 163 11.84 -2.76 25.55
C ALA A 163 11.73 -4.00 24.67
N ASP A 164 11.05 -5.05 25.13
CA ASP A 164 10.81 -6.26 24.33
C ASP A 164 10.02 -5.92 23.06
N TRP A 165 9.05 -5.01 23.18
CA TRP A 165 8.28 -4.55 22.03
C TRP A 165 9.15 -3.80 21.01
N ILE A 166 10.03 -2.92 21.47
CA ILE A 166 10.98 -2.18 20.60
C ILE A 166 11.92 -3.17 19.90
N GLU A 167 12.48 -4.13 20.64
CA GLU A 167 13.34 -5.17 20.07
C GLU A 167 12.63 -5.95 18.95
N MET A 168 11.39 -6.37 19.21
CA MET A 168 10.57 -7.05 18.20
C MET A 168 10.40 -6.18 16.93
N ILE A 169 10.05 -4.90 17.08
CA ILE A 169 9.84 -4.01 15.93
C ILE A 169 11.13 -3.80 15.15
N GLN A 170 12.25 -3.55 15.83
CA GLN A 170 13.56 -3.37 15.19
C GLN A 170 13.99 -4.63 14.43
N PHE A 171 13.82 -5.80 15.04
CA PHE A 171 14.11 -7.09 14.40
C PHE A 171 13.23 -7.30 13.16
N ILE A 172 11.93 -7.09 13.26
CA ILE A 172 11.00 -7.25 12.13
C ILE A 172 11.34 -6.28 11.01
N CYS A 173 11.61 -5.02 11.31
CA CYS A 173 12.01 -4.04 10.30
C CYS A 173 13.31 -4.44 9.60
N SER A 174 14.32 -4.97 10.33
CA SER A 174 15.53 -5.48 9.70
C SER A 174 15.24 -6.63 8.73
N LYS A 175 14.37 -7.57 9.12
CA LYS A 175 14.00 -8.72 8.28
C LYS A 175 13.21 -8.33 7.04
N ILE A 176 12.33 -7.33 7.13
CA ILE A 176 11.64 -6.77 5.97
C ILE A 176 12.66 -6.13 5.01
N ARG A 177 13.59 -5.31 5.52
CA ARG A 177 14.65 -4.69 4.70
C ARG A 177 15.50 -5.74 4.00
N ASP A 178 15.98 -6.75 4.74
CA ASP A 178 16.81 -7.84 4.20
C ASP A 178 16.07 -8.60 3.09
N TYR A 179 14.79 -8.92 3.31
CA TYR A 179 13.95 -9.60 2.33
C TYR A 179 13.85 -8.79 1.03
N TYR A 180 13.49 -7.50 1.10
CA TYR A 180 13.32 -6.69 -0.09
C TYR A 180 14.64 -6.35 -0.78
N ARG A 181 15.73 -6.24 -0.03
CA ARG A 181 17.07 -6.10 -0.61
C ARG A 181 17.46 -7.34 -1.41
N THR A 182 17.20 -8.54 -0.90
CA THR A 182 17.59 -9.79 -1.56
C THR A 182 16.64 -10.18 -2.68
N THR A 183 15.35 -9.89 -2.58
CA THR A 183 14.36 -10.36 -3.57
C THR A 183 14.07 -9.35 -4.67
N LEU A 184 14.15 -8.06 -4.39
CA LEU A 184 13.78 -6.98 -5.32
C LEU A 184 14.85 -5.90 -5.46
N ASN A 185 16.04 -6.06 -4.85
CA ASN A 185 17.12 -5.08 -4.85
C ASN A 185 16.67 -3.69 -4.34
N LEU A 186 15.79 -3.66 -3.33
CA LEU A 186 15.28 -2.42 -2.72
C LEU A 186 16.02 -2.12 -1.41
N ASP A 187 16.48 -0.89 -1.25
CA ASP A 187 17.09 -0.42 -0.01
C ASP A 187 16.09 0.44 0.78
N LEU A 188 15.24 -0.24 1.55
CA LEU A 188 14.16 0.40 2.30
C LEU A 188 14.69 1.04 3.59
N ASN A 189 14.36 2.31 3.81
CA ASN A 189 14.56 2.97 5.11
C ASN A 189 13.28 2.80 5.95
N LEU A 190 13.19 1.67 6.68
CA LEU A 190 12.01 1.23 7.42
C LEU A 190 12.34 1.12 8.91
N PHE A 191 11.62 1.88 9.75
CA PHE A 191 11.75 1.89 11.21
C PHE A 191 10.53 1.34 11.94
N ASP A 192 9.37 1.29 11.28
CA ASP A 192 8.13 0.76 11.83
C ASP A 192 7.30 0.08 10.71
N PRO A 193 6.81 -1.16 10.91
CA PRO A 193 6.10 -1.91 9.87
C PRO A 193 4.75 -1.31 9.49
N THR A 194 4.24 -0.34 10.28
CA THR A 194 2.96 0.34 9.99
C THR A 194 3.14 1.63 9.20
N GLY A 195 4.38 2.14 9.10
CA GLY A 195 4.70 3.44 8.50
C GLY A 195 4.26 4.63 9.35
N ILE A 196 4.10 4.46 10.68
CA ILE A 196 3.72 5.55 11.59
C ILE A 196 4.91 6.50 11.89
N GLN A 197 6.12 6.05 11.64
CA GLN A 197 7.31 6.89 11.67
C GLN A 197 7.48 7.62 10.33
N ARG A 198 8.36 8.62 10.30
CA ARG A 198 8.67 9.35 9.05
C ARG A 198 9.74 8.60 8.27
N ASP A 199 9.42 7.35 7.92
CA ASP A 199 10.26 6.58 7.00
C ASP A 199 10.33 7.32 5.64
N LEU A 200 11.41 7.11 4.91
CA LEU A 200 11.55 7.62 3.54
C LEU A 200 11.66 6.44 2.58
N ILE A 201 10.94 6.49 1.48
CA ILE A 201 11.02 5.49 0.43
C ILE A 201 11.23 6.18 -0.92
N GLN A 202 12.06 5.57 -1.77
CA GLN A 202 12.18 6.05 -3.14
C GLN A 202 10.89 5.78 -3.91
N VAL A 203 10.50 6.74 -4.73
CA VAL A 203 9.27 6.62 -5.55
C VAL A 203 9.35 5.40 -6.48
N LYS A 204 10.51 5.13 -7.08
CA LYS A 204 10.73 3.94 -7.94
C LYS A 204 10.47 2.62 -7.21
N ASP A 205 10.81 2.54 -5.92
CA ASP A 205 10.67 1.32 -5.13
C ASP A 205 9.19 0.94 -4.92
N ILE A 206 8.31 1.95 -4.91
CA ILE A 206 6.85 1.71 -4.93
C ILE A 206 6.44 1.02 -6.23
N GLY A 207 6.98 1.47 -7.37
CA GLY A 207 6.73 0.82 -8.67
C GLY A 207 7.18 -0.63 -8.68
N THR A 208 8.39 -0.91 -8.21
CA THR A 208 8.94 -2.27 -8.11
C THR A 208 8.07 -3.17 -7.21
N LEU A 209 7.64 -2.67 -6.04
CA LEU A 209 6.72 -3.41 -5.18
C LEU A 209 5.39 -3.71 -5.89
N VAL A 210 4.78 -2.69 -6.51
CA VAL A 210 3.48 -2.87 -7.20
C VAL A 210 3.61 -3.88 -8.33
N SER A 211 4.70 -3.83 -9.11
CA SER A 211 4.99 -4.83 -10.12
C SER A 211 5.07 -6.23 -9.54
N SER A 212 5.81 -6.40 -8.43
CA SER A 212 5.91 -7.69 -7.73
C SER A 212 4.56 -8.18 -7.22
N LEU A 213 3.70 -7.29 -6.68
CA LEU A 213 2.36 -7.66 -6.22
C LEU A 213 1.46 -8.11 -7.37
N ILE A 214 1.52 -7.46 -8.53
CA ILE A 214 0.73 -7.83 -9.70
C ILE A 214 1.14 -9.23 -10.19
N ASN A 215 2.43 -9.50 -10.24
CA ASN A 215 2.96 -10.75 -10.77
C ASN A 215 2.82 -11.94 -9.79
N ASN A 216 3.04 -11.70 -8.50
CA ASN A 216 3.28 -12.79 -7.56
C ASN A 216 2.25 -12.89 -6.44
N ASN A 217 1.39 -11.87 -6.23
CA ASN A 217 0.51 -11.87 -5.05
C ASN A 217 -0.91 -11.38 -5.33
N SER A 218 -1.67 -12.16 -6.09
CA SER A 218 -3.08 -11.90 -6.37
C SER A 218 -3.94 -11.82 -5.10
N LYS A 219 -3.57 -12.49 -4.00
CA LYS A 219 -4.30 -12.42 -2.71
C LYS A 219 -4.30 -11.00 -2.15
N ILE A 220 -3.13 -10.34 -2.11
CA ILE A 220 -3.03 -8.93 -1.67
C ILE A 220 -3.88 -8.03 -2.55
N LEU A 221 -3.80 -8.17 -3.88
CA LEU A 221 -4.59 -7.37 -4.82
C LEU A 221 -6.09 -7.56 -4.62
N ASN A 222 -6.54 -8.80 -4.41
CA ASN A 222 -7.94 -9.09 -4.13
C ASN A 222 -8.43 -8.48 -2.81
N ILE A 223 -7.56 -8.42 -1.79
CA ILE A 223 -7.87 -7.81 -0.50
C ILE A 223 -8.00 -6.29 -0.62
N VAL A 224 -7.03 -5.62 -1.25
CA VAL A 224 -7.04 -4.15 -1.36
C VAL A 224 -8.13 -3.63 -2.30
N ALA A 225 -8.67 -4.48 -3.16
CA ALA A 225 -9.81 -4.17 -4.02
C ALA A 225 -11.17 -4.14 -3.27
N LYS A 226 -11.22 -4.64 -2.04
CA LYS A 226 -12.46 -4.70 -1.27
C LYS A 226 -12.93 -3.31 -0.83
N SER A 227 -14.22 -3.04 -0.96
CA SER A 227 -14.85 -1.81 -0.43
C SER A 227 -14.94 -1.83 1.09
N GLN A 228 -15.04 -3.03 1.68
CA GLN A 228 -15.06 -3.30 3.11
C GLN A 228 -14.51 -4.69 3.39
N THR A 229 -14.15 -4.96 4.64
CA THR A 229 -13.71 -6.29 5.07
C THR A 229 -14.84 -7.31 4.97
N THR A 230 -14.50 -8.58 4.94
CA THR A 230 -15.43 -9.64 5.33
C THR A 230 -15.93 -9.40 6.77
N LYS A 231 -16.95 -10.14 7.20
CA LYS A 231 -17.43 -10.02 8.58
C LYS A 231 -16.46 -10.70 9.54
N ILE A 232 -15.67 -9.89 10.26
CA ILE A 232 -14.64 -10.35 11.20
C ILE A 232 -15.13 -10.08 12.63
N ASN A 233 -15.25 -11.15 13.43
CA ASN A 233 -15.81 -11.09 14.79
C ASN A 233 -17.11 -10.28 14.87
N GLY A 234 -18.01 -10.49 13.92
CA GLY A 234 -19.33 -9.85 13.86
C GLY A 234 -19.34 -8.43 13.28
N ARG A 235 -18.20 -7.87 12.89
CA ARG A 235 -18.08 -6.50 12.37
C ARG A 235 -17.49 -6.46 10.96
N THR A 236 -17.88 -5.47 10.19
CA THR A 236 -17.25 -5.10 8.92
C THR A 236 -16.57 -3.74 9.07
N TYR A 237 -15.49 -3.53 8.33
CA TYR A 237 -14.73 -2.28 8.33
C TYR A 237 -14.60 -1.77 6.91
N ASN A 238 -14.95 -0.50 6.70
CA ASN A 238 -14.86 0.13 5.39
C ASN A 238 -13.40 0.34 4.96
N SER A 239 -13.15 0.24 3.67
CA SER A 239 -11.87 0.64 3.08
C SER A 239 -11.60 2.13 3.31
N THR A 240 -10.36 2.46 3.65
CA THR A 240 -9.88 3.84 3.67
C THR A 240 -9.77 4.44 2.27
N ASN A 241 -9.74 3.59 1.22
CA ASN A 241 -9.69 4.02 -0.17
C ASN A 241 -11.10 4.25 -0.72
N ALA A 242 -11.45 5.52 -0.96
CA ALA A 242 -12.76 5.89 -1.47
C ALA A 242 -13.03 5.38 -2.90
N PHE A 243 -11.99 5.13 -3.70
CA PHE A 243 -12.13 4.76 -5.11
C PHE A 243 -12.60 3.30 -5.34
N VAL A 244 -12.53 2.46 -4.32
CA VAL A 244 -13.09 1.08 -4.35
C VAL A 244 -14.46 0.99 -3.67
N ARG A 245 -14.98 2.09 -3.11
CA ARG A 245 -16.18 2.13 -2.30
C ARG A 245 -17.39 2.59 -3.11
N LYS A 246 -18.34 1.70 -3.38
CA LYS A 246 -19.59 2.02 -4.10
C LYS A 246 -20.49 3.02 -3.33
N ASP A 247 -20.37 3.08 -2.00
CA ASP A 247 -21.07 4.07 -1.16
C ASP A 247 -20.44 5.49 -1.23
N LYS A 248 -19.38 5.65 -2.02
CA LYS A 248 -18.72 6.92 -2.34
C LYS A 248 -18.77 7.21 -3.84
N PRO A 249 -19.98 7.42 -4.43
CA PRO A 249 -20.17 7.45 -5.88
C PRO A 249 -19.32 8.50 -6.60
N TYR A 250 -18.98 9.62 -5.95
CA TYR A 250 -18.13 10.66 -6.53
C TYR A 250 -16.67 10.24 -6.75
N PHE A 251 -16.21 9.18 -6.07
CA PHE A 251 -14.84 8.67 -6.15
C PHE A 251 -14.78 7.25 -6.68
N TYR A 252 -15.82 6.46 -6.45
CA TYR A 252 -15.85 5.06 -6.91
C TYR A 252 -15.58 4.96 -8.40
N HIS A 253 -14.63 4.07 -8.76
CA HIS A 253 -14.33 3.81 -10.17
C HIS A 253 -14.15 2.31 -10.42
N PRO A 254 -14.88 1.70 -11.38
CA PRO A 254 -14.90 0.24 -11.58
C PRO A 254 -13.56 -0.34 -12.05
N LYS A 255 -12.69 0.47 -12.68
CA LYS A 255 -11.36 0.04 -13.11
C LYS A 255 -10.29 0.18 -12.03
N ILE A 256 -10.60 0.74 -10.86
CA ILE A 256 -9.67 0.86 -9.75
C ILE A 256 -9.68 -0.43 -8.92
N ILE A 257 -8.51 -1.08 -8.80
CA ILE A 257 -8.33 -2.25 -7.95
C ILE A 257 -8.05 -1.84 -6.50
N GLY A 258 -7.66 -0.58 -6.24
CA GLY A 258 -7.32 -0.12 -4.89
C GLY A 258 -5.86 0.27 -4.83
N LEU A 259 -5.17 -0.19 -3.96
CA LEU A 259 -3.93 -0.29 -3.26
C LEU A 259 -4.05 0.37 -1.90
N LYS A 260 -3.41 1.54 -1.63
CA LYS A 260 -3.28 1.97 -0.23
C LYS A 260 -3.33 3.46 -0.04
N THR A 261 -3.99 3.89 1.03
CA THR A 261 -3.92 5.26 1.56
C THR A 261 -2.79 5.36 2.59
N GLY A 262 -2.13 6.51 2.65
CA GLY A 262 -1.15 6.87 3.68
C GLY A 262 -1.56 8.15 4.39
N SER A 263 -1.38 8.22 5.71
CA SER A 263 -1.69 9.41 6.49
C SER A 263 -0.76 9.55 7.69
N LEU A 264 0.00 10.63 7.69
CA LEU A 264 0.71 11.19 8.84
C LEU A 264 0.36 12.67 8.97
N SER A 265 0.77 13.31 10.07
CA SER A 265 0.59 14.76 10.22
C SER A 265 1.30 15.50 9.09
N GLY A 266 0.55 16.31 8.34
CA GLY A 266 1.06 17.05 7.18
C GLY A 266 1.32 16.24 5.90
N TRP A 267 1.05 14.90 5.92
CA TRP A 267 1.31 14.02 4.78
C TRP A 267 0.12 13.11 4.51
N LYS A 268 -0.53 13.29 3.37
CA LYS A 268 -1.60 12.43 2.87
C LYS A 268 -1.23 11.89 1.51
N ASN A 269 -1.29 10.57 1.41
CA ASN A 269 -0.89 9.85 0.23
C ASN A 269 -2.02 8.93 -0.25
N LEU A 270 -2.04 8.70 -1.53
CA LEU A 270 -2.94 7.75 -2.18
C LEU A 270 -2.18 7.02 -3.29
N LEU A 271 -2.16 5.73 -3.22
CA LEU A 271 -1.66 4.84 -4.24
C LEU A 271 -2.83 4.02 -4.78
N LEU A 272 -3.10 4.15 -6.07
CA LEU A 272 -4.17 3.44 -6.79
C LEU A 272 -3.59 2.55 -7.87
N LEU A 273 -4.30 1.48 -8.22
CA LEU A 273 -4.00 0.65 -9.38
C LEU A 273 -5.20 0.72 -10.34
N TYR A 274 -5.00 1.31 -11.50
CA TYR A 274 -5.99 1.43 -12.57
C TYR A 274 -5.77 0.30 -13.57
N LYS A 275 -6.80 -0.51 -13.81
CA LYS A 275 -6.77 -1.62 -14.75
C LYS A 275 -7.16 -1.15 -16.15
N LEU A 276 -6.23 -1.21 -17.08
CA LEU A 276 -6.45 -0.88 -18.48
C LEU A 276 -7.08 -2.05 -19.25
N LYS A 277 -6.42 -3.22 -19.14
CA LYS A 277 -6.75 -4.50 -19.79
C LYS A 277 -6.39 -5.64 -18.83
N PRO A 278 -6.70 -6.89 -19.16
CA PRO A 278 -6.42 -8.02 -18.27
C PRO A 278 -5.02 -8.05 -17.68
N ILE A 279 -4.00 -7.64 -18.44
CA ILE A 279 -2.58 -7.69 -18.06
C ILE A 279 -1.90 -6.32 -18.01
N ASN A 280 -2.59 -5.23 -18.30
CA ASN A 280 -2.03 -3.88 -18.35
C ASN A 280 -2.61 -3.02 -17.24
N TYR A 281 -1.73 -2.37 -16.47
CA TYR A 281 -2.11 -1.55 -15.32
C TYR A 281 -1.35 -0.23 -15.31
N ILE A 282 -1.98 0.79 -14.74
CA ILE A 282 -1.30 2.03 -14.36
C ILE A 282 -1.45 2.21 -12.85
N ALA A 283 -0.32 2.29 -12.11
CA ALA A 283 -0.40 2.77 -10.75
C ALA A 283 -0.30 4.29 -10.73
N ILE A 284 -1.15 4.91 -9.90
CA ILE A 284 -1.24 6.35 -9.71
C ILE A 284 -0.82 6.63 -8.26
N LEU A 285 0.32 7.29 -8.08
CA LEU A 285 0.78 7.77 -6.79
C LEU A 285 0.52 9.28 -6.70
N VAL A 286 -0.23 9.69 -5.69
CA VAL A 286 -0.36 11.08 -5.25
C VAL A 286 0.10 11.14 -3.80
N ALA A 287 1.23 11.77 -3.53
CA ALA A 287 1.85 11.78 -2.20
C ALA A 287 2.19 13.21 -1.77
N GLY A 288 2.23 13.44 -0.45
CA GLY A 288 2.64 14.72 0.14
C GLY A 288 1.56 15.80 0.16
N CYS A 289 0.29 15.48 -0.07
CA CYS A 289 -0.80 16.42 0.13
C CYS A 289 -0.98 16.76 1.63
N GLU A 290 -1.48 17.94 1.94
CA GLU A 290 -1.79 18.34 3.32
C GLU A 290 -3.05 17.64 3.84
N ASN A 291 -4.01 17.38 2.96
CA ASN A 291 -5.29 16.79 3.33
C ASN A 291 -5.78 15.72 2.33
N HIS A 292 -6.68 14.87 2.78
CA HIS A 292 -7.24 13.78 1.98
C HIS A 292 -8.18 14.24 0.86
N SER A 293 -8.73 15.45 0.94
CA SER A 293 -9.58 16.00 -0.12
C SER A 293 -8.75 16.22 -1.38
N ASP A 294 -7.57 16.77 -1.23
CA ASP A 294 -6.69 17.10 -2.35
C ASP A 294 -6.14 15.84 -3.01
N THR A 295 -5.70 14.83 -2.22
CA THR A 295 -5.30 13.54 -2.81
C THR A 295 -6.41 12.94 -3.66
N LYS A 296 -7.66 12.98 -3.18
CA LYS A 296 -8.81 12.42 -3.93
C LYS A 296 -9.13 13.23 -5.17
N LYS A 297 -9.15 14.57 -5.08
CA LYS A 297 -9.44 15.45 -6.23
C LYS A 297 -8.40 15.29 -7.33
N ILE A 298 -7.12 15.32 -6.99
CA ILE A 298 -6.02 15.11 -7.93
C ILE A 298 -6.15 13.75 -8.61
N SER A 299 -6.33 12.68 -7.81
CA SER A 299 -6.48 11.33 -8.36
C SER A 299 -7.70 11.19 -9.27
N SER A 300 -8.84 11.81 -8.92
CA SER A 300 -10.06 11.80 -9.76
C SER A 300 -9.83 12.49 -11.10
N LEU A 301 -9.08 13.59 -11.13
CA LEU A 301 -8.74 14.28 -12.36
C LEU A 301 -7.84 13.45 -13.25
N ILE A 302 -6.82 12.78 -12.66
CA ILE A 302 -5.94 11.87 -13.40
C ILE A 302 -6.75 10.72 -14.02
N ILE A 303 -7.62 10.09 -13.23
CA ILE A 303 -8.48 9.00 -13.71
C ILE A 303 -9.38 9.47 -14.85
N LYS A 304 -10.01 10.63 -14.71
CA LYS A 304 -10.86 11.21 -15.77
C LYS A 304 -10.06 11.46 -17.06
N GLU A 305 -8.84 11.94 -16.96
CA GLU A 305 -8.00 12.16 -18.13
C GLU A 305 -7.55 10.84 -18.78
N LEU A 306 -7.24 9.82 -17.98
CA LEU A 306 -6.96 8.46 -18.48
C LEU A 306 -8.17 7.88 -19.22
N ASP A 307 -9.39 8.01 -18.65
CA ASP A 307 -10.61 7.54 -19.31
C ASP A 307 -10.88 8.26 -20.64
N ASN A 308 -10.75 9.60 -20.68
CA ASN A 308 -10.96 10.39 -21.88
C ASN A 308 -10.01 9.97 -23.01
N LYS A 309 -8.72 9.78 -22.70
CA LYS A 309 -7.73 9.38 -23.72
C LYS A 309 -7.95 7.95 -24.20
N LEU A 310 -8.34 7.04 -23.29
CA LEU A 310 -8.63 5.66 -23.65
C LEU A 310 -9.91 5.55 -24.50
N PHE A 311 -10.91 6.41 -24.26
CA PHE A 311 -12.12 6.46 -25.05
C PHE A 311 -11.85 6.94 -26.49
N ASN A 312 -11.00 7.96 -26.64
CA ASN A 312 -10.64 8.52 -27.96
C ASN A 312 -9.78 7.59 -28.84
N ILE A 313 -9.26 6.48 -28.27
CA ILE A 313 -8.45 5.50 -29.01
C ILE A 313 -9.31 4.29 -29.44
N SER A 314 -10.52 4.17 -28.87
CA SER A 314 -11.45 3.06 -29.18
C SER A 314 -12.31 3.32 -30.41
N PHE A 315 -12.16 4.46 -31.05
CA PHE A 315 -12.77 4.88 -32.31
C PHE A 315 -11.69 5.15 -33.35
#